data_f1fa1a50b8a969c9d08fa9d54b98d92e
#
_entry.id   f1fa1a50b8a969c9d08fa9d54b98d92e
#
_cell.length_a   1.000
_cell.length_b   1.000
_cell.length_c   1.000
_cell.angle_alpha   90.00
_cell.angle_beta   90.00
_cell.angle_gamma   90.00
#
_symmetry.space_group_name_H-M   'P 1'
#
loop_
_entity.id
_entity.type
_entity.pdbx_description
1 polymer ?
#
loop_
_entity_poly.entity_id
_entity_poly.type
_entity_poly.pdbx_seq_one_letter_code
_entity_poly.pdbx_strand_id
1 'polypeptide(L)'
;MSQEPRDALAAIRLAEQRVAERVAQARAEAAARIAQAQERARTLEAEAQAQARREAAAAYDLAHRQAAAEAEQHLRQTREAIVAFQARAADRQAAVVAAIVALILPPSGGDDARAHGQSAHPGA
;
A
#
# COMPACT_ATOMS: atom_id res chain seq x y z
N MET A 1 -38.08 72.86 -45.37
CA MET A 1 -38.53 71.48 -45.61
C MET A 1 -37.46 70.55 -46.14
N SER A 2 -36.20 70.96 -46.34
CA SER A 2 -35.15 70.06 -46.78
C SER A 2 -34.30 69.45 -45.73
N GLN A 3 -34.63 69.65 -44.45
CA GLN A 3 -33.84 69.12 -43.27
C GLN A 3 -34.37 67.82 -42.75
N GLU A 4 -35.62 67.47 -42.89
CA GLU A 4 -36.18 66.20 -42.36
C GLU A 4 -35.54 64.94 -42.93
N PRO A 5 -35.27 64.80 -44.23
CA PRO A 5 -34.59 63.65 -44.78
C PRO A 5 -33.12 63.50 -44.30
N ARG A 6 -32.44 64.62 -44.06
CA ARG A 6 -31.07 64.67 -43.60
C ARG A 6 -31.01 64.28 -42.10
N ASP A 7 -31.98 64.72 -41.31
CA ASP A 7 -32.08 64.36 -39.88
C ASP A 7 -32.45 62.88 -39.69
N ALA A 8 -33.32 62.36 -40.59
CA ALA A 8 -33.63 60.95 -40.60
C ALA A 8 -32.41 60.08 -40.94
N LEU A 9 -31.65 60.49 -41.97
CA LEU A 9 -30.39 59.79 -42.32
C LEU A 9 -29.35 59.89 -41.25
N ALA A 10 -29.20 61.02 -40.56
CA ALA A 10 -28.30 61.18 -39.46
C ALA A 10 -28.70 60.30 -38.29
N ALA A 11 -30.00 60.19 -38.00
CA ALA A 11 -30.52 59.28 -36.95
C ALA A 11 -30.28 57.82 -37.29
N ILE A 12 -30.44 57.41 -38.53
CA ILE A 12 -30.14 56.06 -39.00
C ILE A 12 -28.64 55.73 -38.81
N ARG A 13 -27.76 56.62 -39.24
CA ARG A 13 -26.31 56.45 -39.10
C ARG A 13 -25.89 56.35 -37.67
N LEU A 14 -26.48 57.15 -36.77
CA LEU A 14 -26.22 57.10 -35.35
C LEU A 14 -26.67 55.75 -34.75
N ALA A 15 -27.87 55.29 -35.16
CA ALA A 15 -28.36 53.98 -34.74
C ALA A 15 -27.46 52.84 -35.22
N GLU A 16 -27.00 52.90 -36.47
CA GLU A 16 -26.04 51.92 -37.02
C GLU A 16 -24.72 51.92 -36.29
N GLN A 17 -24.18 53.10 -35.92
CA GLN A 17 -22.98 53.21 -35.10
C GLN A 17 -23.18 52.60 -33.71
N ARG A 18 -24.29 52.87 -33.05
CA ARG A 18 -24.60 52.29 -31.74
C ARG A 18 -24.70 50.77 -31.79
N VAL A 19 -25.31 50.23 -32.82
CA VAL A 19 -25.38 48.78 -33.03
C VAL A 19 -23.98 48.20 -33.28
N ALA A 20 -23.19 48.85 -34.13
CA ALA A 20 -21.84 48.41 -34.40
C ALA A 20 -20.94 48.40 -33.13
N GLU A 21 -21.05 49.43 -32.30
CA GLU A 21 -20.35 49.53 -31.04
C GLU A 21 -20.80 48.43 -30.06
N ARG A 22 -22.10 48.17 -29.95
CA ARG A 22 -22.64 47.08 -29.11
C ARG A 22 -22.15 45.71 -29.57
N VAL A 23 -22.14 45.47 -30.87
CA VAL A 23 -21.63 44.21 -31.43
C VAL A 23 -20.15 44.07 -31.17
N ALA A 24 -19.37 45.13 -31.38
CA ALA A 24 -17.94 45.13 -31.07
C ALA A 24 -17.66 44.87 -29.60
N GLN A 25 -18.41 45.52 -28.71
CA GLN A 25 -18.30 45.29 -27.24
C GLN A 25 -18.68 43.87 -26.86
N ALA A 26 -19.79 43.34 -27.41
CA ALA A 26 -20.23 41.97 -27.12
C ALA A 26 -19.19 40.93 -27.58
N ARG A 27 -18.57 41.16 -28.74
CA ARG A 27 -17.48 40.30 -29.25
C ARG A 27 -16.23 40.37 -28.35
N ALA A 28 -15.87 41.57 -27.90
CA ALA A 28 -14.75 41.76 -26.99
C ALA A 28 -14.99 41.06 -25.63
N GLU A 29 -16.19 41.22 -25.10
CA GLU A 29 -16.59 40.53 -23.85
C GLU A 29 -16.60 38.99 -24.01
N ALA A 30 -17.13 38.50 -25.12
CA ALA A 30 -17.12 37.08 -25.43
C ALA A 30 -15.69 36.54 -25.57
N ALA A 31 -14.82 37.27 -26.26
CA ALA A 31 -13.39 36.89 -26.36
C ALA A 31 -12.70 36.86 -25.00
N ALA A 32 -12.97 37.86 -24.15
CA ALA A 32 -12.43 37.92 -22.80
C ALA A 32 -12.91 36.76 -21.95
N ARG A 33 -14.19 36.39 -22.01
CA ARG A 33 -14.76 35.24 -21.31
C ARG A 33 -14.13 33.92 -21.75
N ILE A 34 -13.94 33.77 -23.06
CA ILE A 34 -13.28 32.58 -23.61
C ILE A 34 -11.84 32.50 -23.12
N ALA A 35 -11.10 33.59 -23.15
CA ALA A 35 -9.71 33.64 -22.65
C ALA A 35 -9.64 33.30 -21.18
N GLN A 36 -10.53 33.84 -20.35
CA GLN A 36 -10.61 33.53 -18.93
C GLN A 36 -10.96 32.04 -18.69
N ALA A 37 -11.91 31.51 -19.45
CA ALA A 37 -12.30 30.11 -19.34
C ALA A 37 -11.15 29.18 -19.73
N GLN A 38 -10.41 29.52 -20.78
CA GLN A 38 -9.21 28.76 -21.17
C GLN A 38 -8.13 28.80 -20.10
N GLU A 39 -7.89 29.95 -19.50
CA GLU A 39 -6.91 30.08 -18.42
C GLU A 39 -7.32 29.30 -17.17
N ARG A 40 -8.60 29.37 -16.80
CA ARG A 40 -9.14 28.54 -15.69
C ARG A 40 -9.01 27.06 -15.99
N ALA A 41 -9.28 26.63 -17.20
CA ALA A 41 -9.15 25.24 -17.61
C ALA A 41 -7.70 24.77 -17.49
N ARG A 42 -6.74 25.56 -17.92
CA ARG A 42 -5.31 25.25 -17.78
C ARG A 42 -4.88 25.14 -16.31
N THR A 43 -5.35 26.07 -15.48
CA THR A 43 -5.06 26.06 -14.05
C THR A 43 -5.65 24.83 -13.38
N LEU A 44 -6.91 24.51 -13.65
CA LEU A 44 -7.57 23.32 -13.13
C LEU A 44 -6.87 22.03 -13.57
N GLU A 45 -6.48 21.97 -14.83
CA GLU A 45 -5.73 20.81 -15.34
C GLU A 45 -4.38 20.65 -14.64
N ALA A 46 -3.64 21.73 -14.49
CA ALA A 46 -2.36 21.71 -13.78
C ALA A 46 -2.51 21.31 -12.31
N GLU A 47 -3.52 21.85 -11.62
CA GLU A 47 -3.83 21.50 -10.24
C GLU A 47 -4.25 20.03 -10.11
N ALA A 48 -5.11 19.55 -11.02
CA ALA A 48 -5.54 18.15 -11.04
C ALA A 48 -4.37 17.19 -11.28
N GLN A 49 -3.48 17.52 -12.19
CA GLN A 49 -2.27 16.73 -12.44
C GLN A 49 -1.33 16.73 -11.23
N ALA A 50 -1.13 17.88 -10.60
CA ALA A 50 -0.30 17.98 -9.40
C ALA A 50 -0.90 17.17 -8.24
N GLN A 51 -2.22 17.25 -8.06
CA GLN A 51 -2.92 16.46 -7.06
C GLN A 51 -2.83 14.96 -7.34
N ALA A 52 -3.05 14.54 -8.57
CA ALA A 52 -2.94 13.13 -8.97
C ALA A 52 -1.54 12.58 -8.73
N ARG A 53 -0.50 13.36 -9.01
CA ARG A 53 0.88 12.95 -8.74
C ARG A 53 1.15 12.79 -7.24
N ARG A 54 0.65 13.70 -6.41
CA ARG A 54 0.78 13.60 -4.94
C ARG A 54 0.06 12.37 -4.40
N GLU A 55 -1.15 12.12 -4.87
CA GLU A 55 -1.92 10.95 -4.46
C GLU A 55 -1.26 9.63 -4.91
N ALA A 56 -0.77 9.59 -6.14
CA ALA A 56 -0.04 8.44 -6.64
C ALA A 56 1.24 8.17 -5.84
N ALA A 57 2.01 9.21 -5.52
CA ALA A 57 3.20 9.08 -4.69
C ALA A 57 2.88 8.59 -3.27
N ALA A 58 1.82 9.14 -2.65
CA ALA A 58 1.37 8.70 -1.33
C ALA A 58 0.87 7.24 -1.34
N ALA A 59 0.13 6.84 -2.37
CA ALA A 59 -0.34 5.47 -2.54
C ALA A 59 0.83 4.50 -2.76
N TYR A 60 1.83 4.89 -3.54
CA TYR A 60 3.04 4.11 -3.76
C TYR A 60 3.82 3.91 -2.46
N ASP A 61 4.05 4.98 -1.69
CA ASP A 61 4.76 4.91 -0.42
C ASP A 61 4.03 4.03 0.60
N LEU A 62 2.70 4.15 0.66
CA LEU A 62 1.88 3.32 1.54
C LEU A 62 1.97 1.84 1.15
N ALA A 63 1.81 1.53 -0.13
CA ALA A 63 1.92 0.16 -0.65
C ALA A 63 3.31 -0.42 -0.38
N HIS A 64 4.35 0.37 -0.56
CA HIS A 64 5.74 -0.04 -0.30
C HIS A 64 5.97 -0.36 1.19
N ARG A 65 5.48 0.47 2.10
CA ARG A 65 5.56 0.21 3.55
C ARG A 65 4.77 -1.01 3.96
N GLN A 66 3.59 -1.20 3.41
CA GLN A 66 2.76 -2.39 3.67
C GLN A 66 3.47 -3.66 3.20
N ALA A 67 4.02 -3.65 1.98
CA ALA A 67 4.77 -4.77 1.44
C ALA A 67 6.01 -5.09 2.29
N ALA A 68 6.74 -4.07 2.75
CA ALA A 68 7.89 -4.25 3.64
C ALA A 68 7.49 -4.87 4.99
N ALA A 69 6.38 -4.40 5.58
CA ALA A 69 5.85 -4.95 6.83
C ALA A 69 5.40 -6.40 6.68
N GLU A 70 4.72 -6.73 5.60
CA GLU A 70 4.34 -8.11 5.28
C GLU A 70 5.56 -9.02 5.07
N ALA A 71 6.58 -8.53 4.36
CA ALA A 71 7.83 -9.27 4.17
C ALA A 71 8.53 -9.56 5.50
N GLU A 72 8.60 -8.58 6.41
CA GLU A 72 9.16 -8.79 7.75
C GLU A 72 8.36 -9.81 8.57
N GLN A 73 7.03 -9.74 8.47
CA GLN A 73 6.15 -10.70 9.15
C GLN A 73 6.38 -12.12 8.63
N HIS A 74 6.46 -12.29 7.32
CA HIS A 74 6.78 -13.59 6.71
C HIS A 74 8.15 -14.11 7.12
N LEU A 75 9.16 -13.25 7.17
CA LEU A 75 10.49 -13.64 7.63
C LEU A 75 10.47 -14.10 9.09
N ARG A 76 9.76 -13.41 9.97
CA ARG A 76 9.60 -13.81 11.37
C ARG A 76 8.89 -15.16 11.50
N GLN A 77 7.78 -15.35 10.79
CA GLN A 77 7.04 -16.61 10.77
C GLN A 77 7.90 -17.75 10.25
N THR A 78 8.67 -17.52 9.20
CA THR A 78 9.58 -18.52 8.63
C THR A 78 10.69 -18.89 9.64
N ARG A 79 11.28 -17.91 10.31
CA ARG A 79 12.30 -18.15 11.36
C ARG A 79 11.74 -18.95 12.53
N GLU A 80 10.53 -18.61 12.99
CA GLU A 80 9.83 -19.34 14.04
C GLU A 80 9.54 -20.78 13.61
N ALA A 81 9.09 -20.98 12.36
CA ALA A 81 8.85 -22.29 11.80
C ALA A 81 10.13 -23.13 11.69
N ILE A 82 11.26 -22.51 11.32
CA ILE A 82 12.56 -23.17 11.25
C ILE A 82 13.01 -23.58 12.66
N VAL A 83 12.89 -22.69 13.64
CA VAL A 83 13.24 -23.01 15.05
C VAL A 83 12.38 -24.16 15.58
N ALA A 84 11.08 -24.15 15.34
CA ALA A 84 10.19 -25.22 15.73
C ALA A 84 10.52 -26.54 15.02
N PHE A 85 10.87 -26.49 13.74
CA PHE A 85 11.30 -27.67 12.99
C PHE A 85 12.61 -28.24 13.54
N GLN A 86 13.59 -27.39 13.83
CA GLN A 86 14.86 -27.79 14.41
C GLN A 86 14.68 -28.42 15.79
N ALA A 87 13.81 -27.88 16.63
CA ALA A 87 13.50 -28.44 17.94
C ALA A 87 12.86 -29.83 17.83
N ARG A 88 11.90 -29.99 16.92
CA ARG A 88 11.27 -31.30 16.64
C ARG A 88 12.27 -32.30 16.10
N ALA A 89 13.14 -31.87 15.19
CA ALA A 89 14.17 -32.72 14.62
C ALA A 89 15.18 -33.18 15.71
N ALA A 90 15.59 -32.28 16.59
CA ALA A 90 16.45 -32.61 17.73
C ALA A 90 15.80 -33.61 18.70
N ASP A 91 14.53 -33.41 19.04
CA ASP A 91 13.77 -34.35 19.89
C ASP A 91 13.64 -35.73 19.23
N ARG A 92 13.38 -35.76 17.95
CA ARG A 92 13.26 -37.01 17.19
C ARG A 92 14.58 -37.71 17.07
N GLN A 93 15.68 -36.99 16.86
CA GLN A 93 17.04 -37.54 16.87
C GLN A 93 17.38 -38.13 18.22
N ALA A 94 17.11 -37.43 19.30
CA ALA A 94 17.34 -37.93 20.67
C ALA A 94 16.52 -39.19 20.94
N ALA A 95 15.26 -39.26 20.53
CA ALA A 95 14.41 -40.44 20.68
C ALA A 95 14.93 -41.63 19.85
N VAL A 96 15.39 -41.40 18.65
CA VAL A 96 16.01 -42.46 17.80
C VAL A 96 17.30 -42.97 18.42
N VAL A 97 18.17 -42.07 18.87
CA VAL A 97 19.41 -42.46 19.56
C VAL A 97 19.13 -43.27 20.82
N ALA A 98 18.17 -42.84 21.67
CA ALA A 98 17.76 -43.55 22.85
C ALA A 98 17.21 -44.96 22.53
N ALA A 99 16.41 -45.06 21.45
CA ALA A 99 15.89 -46.37 21.02
C ALA A 99 16.99 -47.30 20.52
N ILE A 100 17.98 -46.81 19.80
CA ILE A 100 19.15 -47.59 19.33
C ILE A 100 19.99 -48.02 20.51
N VAL A 101 20.28 -47.16 21.46
CA VAL A 101 21.02 -47.47 22.66
C VAL A 101 20.30 -48.54 23.50
N ALA A 102 18.98 -48.44 23.65
CA ALA A 102 18.18 -49.47 24.32
C ALA A 102 18.22 -50.83 23.66
N LEU A 103 18.43 -50.91 22.34
CA LEU A 103 18.56 -52.14 21.60
C LEU A 103 19.95 -52.77 21.74
N ILE A 104 20.99 -51.98 21.92
CA ILE A 104 22.37 -52.39 21.90
C ILE A 104 22.87 -52.70 23.32
N LEU A 105 22.46 -51.96 24.34
CA LEU A 105 22.87 -52.17 25.73
C LEU A 105 21.91 -53.11 26.45
N PRO A 106 22.42 -54.18 27.10
CA PRO A 106 21.56 -55.02 27.92
C PRO A 106 20.99 -54.23 29.09
N PRO A 107 19.78 -54.55 29.59
CA PRO A 107 19.20 -53.86 30.71
C PRO A 107 20.10 -53.99 31.93
N SER A 108 20.74 -52.92 32.32
CA SER A 108 21.53 -52.82 33.50
C SER A 108 20.61 -52.51 34.68
N GLY A 109 20.34 -53.44 35.51
CA GLY A 109 19.66 -53.12 36.73
C GLY A 109 18.77 -54.15 37.37
N GLY A 110 18.86 -55.41 36.97
CA GLY A 110 17.97 -56.42 37.55
C GLY A 110 18.64 -57.50 38.41
N ASP A 111 19.92 -57.71 38.24
CA ASP A 111 20.54 -58.91 38.82
C ASP A 111 21.40 -58.70 40.03
N ASP A 112 21.79 -57.48 40.35
CA ASP A 112 22.66 -57.24 41.50
C ASP A 112 21.95 -57.24 42.85
N ALA A 113 20.64 -57.15 42.87
CA ALA A 113 19.85 -57.17 44.10
C ALA A 113 19.54 -58.59 44.59
N ARG A 114 19.80 -59.64 43.84
CA ARG A 114 19.52 -61.01 44.21
C ARG A 114 20.75 -61.79 44.71
N ALA A 115 21.95 -61.25 44.53
CA ALA A 115 23.18 -61.91 44.94
C ALA A 115 23.61 -61.67 46.42
N HIS A 116 22.94 -60.79 47.13
CA HIS A 116 23.27 -60.44 48.49
C HIS A 116 22.31 -60.94 49.56
N GLY A 117 21.36 -61.77 49.20
CA GLY A 117 20.32 -62.21 50.13
C GLY A 117 20.45 -63.60 50.74
N GLN A 118 21.54 -64.32 50.52
CA GLN A 118 21.67 -65.66 51.02
C GLN A 118 23.00 -65.94 51.65
N SER A 119 23.35 -65.26 52.71
CA SER A 119 24.35 -65.73 53.61
C SER A 119 24.01 -65.35 55.06
N ALA A 120 22.90 -65.83 55.53
CA ALA A 120 22.66 -65.91 56.94
C ALA A 120 22.46 -67.42 57.27
N HIS A 121 23.52 -68.03 57.65
CA HIS A 121 23.43 -69.34 58.25
C HIS A 121 23.51 -69.18 59.77
N PRO A 122 22.53 -69.62 60.52
CA PRO A 122 22.68 -69.78 61.93
C PRO A 122 23.44 -71.10 62.17
N GLY A 123 24.65 -70.95 62.53
CA GLY A 123 25.32 -72.06 63.20
C GLY A 123 24.66 -72.38 64.52
N ALA A 124 24.45 -73.62 64.77
CA ALA A 124 23.87 -74.25 65.91
C ALA A 124 24.21 -73.67 67.22
#